data_f2037ae38e97156dcd954201c160cbd8
#
_entry.id   f2037ae38e97156dcd954201c160cbd8
#
_cell.length_a   1.000
_cell.length_b   1.000
_cell.length_c   1.000
_cell.angle_alpha   90.00
_cell.angle_beta   90.00
_cell.angle_gamma   90.00
#
_symmetry.space_group_name_H-M   'P 1'
#
loop_
_entity.id
_entity.type
_entity.pdbx_description
1 polymer ?
#
loop_
_entity_poly.entity_id
_entity_poly.type
_entity_poly.pdbx_seq_one_letter_code
_entity_poly.pdbx_strand_id
1 'polypeptide(L)'
;AAKPHDNVANGLGYLWNPTKVLMEKTTPAAEDKPREIVGAKALEEAKAEVAASGGALKLREVGVMEQLWNPSLWLAAAGQIFFSRSVGFSVIIVYASYMKKNDDVVLSGLTASSANEFCEVGLGGLITVPAAVAFLGVAGVAGQAGVGLGFKILPLVFSKMPAGAFFGGAFFFMLFLAAVTSSISMLQPGIAFVEESLGVGRKASVTILGLLTTFGTGFVLYFTANLKALDTLDFWIGTFLIFVLATIQIIIFGWKWGIDRGFEELHRGAAIRVPWIFRPIIKWICPGFLLSIFVMWLMKEIFGYDFAKGSMGAVSGYVTDLFGEKSNLPAQLSMALVIAIFVFFGLLTARSKAYARAEQGLPKHD
;
A
#
# COMPACT_ATOMS: atom_id res chain seq x y z
N ALA A 1 -15.50 29.63 -4.82
CA ALA A 1 -14.81 28.41 -4.35
C ALA A 1 -13.51 28.82 -3.66
N ALA A 2 -13.20 28.23 -2.50
CA ALA A 2 -11.94 28.50 -1.81
C ALA A 2 -10.77 28.09 -2.71
N LYS A 3 -9.71 28.90 -2.71
CA LYS A 3 -8.51 28.56 -3.48
C LYS A 3 -7.81 27.36 -2.82
N PRO A 4 -7.13 26.48 -3.59
CA PRO A 4 -6.49 25.28 -3.02
C PRO A 4 -5.58 25.55 -1.82
N HIS A 5 -4.80 26.63 -1.86
CA HIS A 5 -3.91 27.01 -0.78
C HIS A 5 -4.63 27.54 0.48
N ASP A 6 -5.86 28.03 0.38
CA ASP A 6 -6.67 28.42 1.51
C ASP A 6 -7.14 27.17 2.28
N ASN A 7 -7.36 26.05 1.58
CA ASN A 7 -7.77 24.78 2.16
C ASN A 7 -6.65 24.10 2.96
N VAL A 8 -5.38 24.40 2.68
CA VAL A 8 -4.25 23.84 3.41
C VAL A 8 -3.73 24.74 4.56
N ALA A 9 -4.51 25.74 4.94
CA ALA A 9 -4.18 26.60 6.08
C ALA A 9 -4.29 25.86 7.43
N ASN A 10 -5.03 24.77 7.50
CA ASN A 10 -5.25 23.96 8.69
C ASN A 10 -5.17 22.46 8.36
N GLY A 11 -5.19 21.62 9.40
CA GLY A 11 -5.03 20.18 9.25
C GLY A 11 -6.14 19.49 8.46
N LEU A 12 -7.38 19.92 8.60
CA LEU A 12 -8.50 19.37 7.81
C LEU A 12 -8.40 19.79 6.33
N GLY A 13 -8.09 21.05 6.07
CA GLY A 13 -7.84 21.52 4.71
C GLY A 13 -6.66 20.78 4.07
N TYR A 14 -5.59 20.52 4.82
CA TYR A 14 -4.46 19.73 4.34
C TYR A 14 -4.86 18.29 3.97
N LEU A 15 -5.65 17.62 4.82
CA LEU A 15 -6.09 16.24 4.60
C LEU A 15 -7.01 16.10 3.38
N TRP A 16 -7.91 17.07 3.18
CA TRP A 16 -8.97 16.99 2.16
C TRP A 16 -8.74 17.87 0.93
N ASN A 17 -7.55 18.45 0.78
CA ASN A 17 -7.26 19.31 -0.37
C ASN A 17 -7.15 18.48 -1.68
N PRO A 18 -8.08 18.65 -2.63
CA PRO A 18 -8.12 17.86 -3.86
C PRO A 18 -7.17 18.37 -4.95
N THR A 19 -6.46 19.48 -4.72
CA THR A 19 -5.62 20.13 -5.72
C THR A 19 -4.20 20.30 -5.20
N LYS A 20 -3.23 20.40 -6.13
CA LYS A 20 -1.83 20.62 -5.83
C LYS A 20 -1.30 21.87 -6.52
N VAL A 21 -0.35 22.53 -5.91
CA VAL A 21 0.43 23.60 -6.55
C VAL A 21 1.85 23.09 -6.73
N LEU A 22 2.32 23.10 -7.97
CA LEU A 22 3.67 22.69 -8.34
C LEU A 22 4.47 23.89 -8.82
N MET A 23 5.71 23.99 -8.40
CA MET A 23 6.70 24.89 -8.98
C MET A 23 7.59 24.08 -9.93
N GLU A 24 7.62 24.45 -11.18
CA GLU A 24 8.35 23.77 -12.24
C GLU A 24 9.16 24.76 -13.09
N LYS A 25 10.23 24.29 -13.72
CA LYS A 25 10.98 25.09 -14.68
C LYS A 25 10.13 25.32 -15.93
N THR A 26 10.24 26.50 -16.52
CA THR A 26 9.50 26.85 -17.75
C THR A 26 9.94 25.96 -18.91
N THR A 27 11.22 25.60 -18.97
CA THR A 27 11.79 24.65 -19.92
C THR A 27 12.36 23.47 -19.12
N PRO A 28 11.54 22.45 -18.76
CA PRO A 28 11.99 21.34 -17.95
C PRO A 28 12.91 20.41 -18.76
N ALA A 29 14.06 20.06 -18.19
CA ALA A 29 14.82 18.89 -18.65
C ALA A 29 14.13 17.59 -18.17
N ALA A 30 14.39 16.47 -18.82
CA ALA A 30 13.77 15.19 -18.49
C ALA A 30 14.00 14.74 -17.02
N GLU A 31 15.04 15.24 -16.36
CA GLU A 31 15.39 14.95 -14.97
C GLU A 31 14.78 15.94 -13.96
N ASP A 32 14.19 17.05 -14.39
CA ASP A 32 13.64 18.07 -13.50
C ASP A 32 12.33 17.62 -12.87
N LYS A 33 12.34 17.36 -11.57
CA LYS A 33 11.13 17.03 -10.80
C LYS A 33 10.47 18.32 -10.30
N PRO A 34 9.15 18.50 -10.54
CA PRO A 34 8.40 19.61 -9.98
C PRO A 34 8.46 19.57 -8.44
N ARG A 35 8.60 20.74 -7.81
CA ARG A 35 8.52 20.92 -6.37
C ARG A 35 7.06 21.16 -5.98
N GLU A 36 6.49 20.32 -5.14
CA GLU A 36 5.15 20.55 -4.57
C GLU A 36 5.22 21.66 -3.52
N ILE A 37 4.33 22.64 -3.64
CA ILE A 37 4.21 23.78 -2.72
C ILE A 37 3.00 23.56 -1.84
N VAL A 38 3.24 23.41 -0.53
CA VAL A 38 2.21 23.10 0.45
C VAL A 38 2.15 24.19 1.53
N GLY A 39 0.97 24.80 1.70
CA GLY A 39 0.71 25.83 2.69
C GLY A 39 0.85 27.25 2.16
N ALA A 40 0.12 28.18 2.80
CA ALA A 40 0.02 29.57 2.35
C ALA A 40 1.37 30.29 2.37
N LYS A 41 2.17 30.09 3.43
CA LYS A 41 3.51 30.70 3.56
C LYS A 41 4.45 30.24 2.46
N ALA A 42 4.50 28.92 2.23
CA ALA A 42 5.34 28.34 1.15
C ALA A 42 4.89 28.84 -0.24
N LEU A 43 3.60 29.08 -0.43
CA LEU A 43 3.08 29.64 -1.68
C LEU A 43 3.54 31.08 -1.89
N GLU A 44 3.52 31.92 -0.86
CA GLU A 44 4.02 33.30 -0.98
C GLU A 44 5.53 33.33 -1.26
N GLU A 45 6.31 32.49 -0.59
CA GLU A 45 7.75 32.32 -0.84
C GLU A 45 8.00 31.85 -2.29
N ALA A 46 7.22 30.87 -2.77
CA ALA A 46 7.33 30.36 -4.13
C ALA A 46 6.95 31.41 -5.19
N LYS A 47 5.92 32.25 -4.92
CA LYS A 47 5.57 33.38 -5.79
C LYS A 47 6.72 34.39 -5.90
N ALA A 48 7.35 34.71 -4.78
CA ALA A 48 8.51 35.59 -4.76
C ALA A 48 9.71 34.99 -5.55
N GLU A 49 9.96 33.68 -5.37
CA GLU A 49 11.01 32.93 -6.09
C GLU A 49 10.75 32.93 -7.61
N VAL A 50 9.49 32.70 -8.03
CA VAL A 50 9.09 32.76 -9.44
C VAL A 50 9.26 34.18 -10.01
N ALA A 51 8.87 35.21 -9.27
CA ALA A 51 9.05 36.60 -9.69
C ALA A 51 10.53 36.97 -9.86
N ALA A 52 11.40 36.47 -8.97
CA ALA A 52 12.85 36.70 -9.02
C ALA A 52 13.54 35.87 -10.13
N SER A 53 12.94 34.81 -10.62
CA SER A 53 13.52 33.88 -11.59
C SER A 53 13.61 34.42 -13.02
N GLY A 54 13.03 35.59 -13.30
CA GLY A 54 13.01 36.16 -14.66
C GLY A 54 12.27 35.28 -15.70
N GLY A 55 11.32 34.45 -15.26
CA GLY A 55 10.55 33.55 -16.13
C GLY A 55 11.13 32.14 -16.26
N ALA A 56 12.22 31.81 -15.55
CA ALA A 56 12.79 30.46 -15.53
C ALA A 56 11.93 29.45 -14.75
N LEU A 57 11.15 29.94 -13.77
CA LEU A 57 10.23 29.14 -12.96
C LEU A 57 8.79 29.58 -13.19
N LYS A 58 7.86 28.64 -13.05
CA LYS A 58 6.42 28.90 -13.06
C LYS A 58 5.69 28.09 -11.99
N LEU A 59 4.59 28.64 -11.49
CA LEU A 59 3.65 27.90 -10.64
C LEU A 59 2.57 27.32 -11.53
N ARG A 60 2.26 26.05 -11.32
CA ARG A 60 1.19 25.32 -11.98
C ARG A 60 0.26 24.68 -10.95
N GLU A 61 -1.01 24.95 -11.09
CA GLU A 61 -2.05 24.28 -10.32
C GLU A 61 -2.48 23.01 -11.04
N VAL A 62 -2.45 21.88 -10.31
CA VAL A 62 -2.88 20.57 -10.80
C VAL A 62 -4.27 20.31 -10.26
N GLY A 63 -5.25 20.31 -11.16
CA GLY A 63 -6.64 20.07 -10.82
C GLY A 63 -6.97 18.59 -10.54
N VAL A 64 -8.16 18.38 -9.97
CA VAL A 64 -8.65 17.02 -9.64
C VAL A 64 -8.66 16.09 -10.85
N MET A 65 -9.16 16.59 -12.00
CA MET A 65 -9.26 15.75 -13.20
C MET A 65 -7.91 15.29 -13.72
N GLU A 66 -6.89 16.15 -13.66
CA GLU A 66 -5.52 15.77 -14.06
C GLU A 66 -4.95 14.69 -13.11
N GLN A 67 -5.23 14.82 -11.82
CA GLN A 67 -4.80 13.81 -10.83
C GLN A 67 -5.48 12.47 -11.04
N LEU A 68 -6.77 12.44 -11.41
CA LEU A 68 -7.51 11.21 -11.69
C LEU A 68 -6.94 10.43 -12.91
N TRP A 69 -6.25 11.10 -13.82
CA TRP A 69 -5.52 10.44 -14.92
C TRP A 69 -4.15 9.89 -14.51
N ASN A 70 -3.74 10.08 -13.26
CA ASN A 70 -2.48 9.56 -12.78
C ASN A 70 -2.60 8.10 -12.29
N PRO A 71 -2.10 7.10 -13.04
CA PRO A 71 -2.24 5.69 -12.66
C PRO A 71 -1.52 5.34 -11.36
N SER A 72 -0.45 6.07 -11.00
CA SER A 72 0.27 5.85 -9.76
C SER A 72 -0.58 6.22 -8.52
N LEU A 73 -1.48 7.23 -8.66
CA LEU A 73 -2.46 7.54 -7.62
C LEU A 73 -3.40 6.38 -7.36
N TRP A 74 -3.93 5.77 -8.43
CA TRP A 74 -4.85 4.65 -8.32
C TRP A 74 -4.18 3.38 -7.82
N LEU A 75 -2.93 3.10 -8.26
CA LEU A 75 -2.15 1.98 -7.74
C LEU A 75 -1.90 2.13 -6.24
N ALA A 76 -1.47 3.32 -5.79
CA ALA A 76 -1.23 3.60 -4.38
C ALA A 76 -2.51 3.49 -3.54
N ALA A 77 -3.63 4.06 -4.03
CA ALA A 77 -4.93 3.99 -3.35
C ALA A 77 -5.44 2.55 -3.25
N ALA A 78 -5.39 1.79 -4.34
CA ALA A 78 -5.79 0.38 -4.33
C ALA A 78 -4.86 -0.46 -3.46
N GLY A 79 -3.55 -0.24 -3.53
CA GLY A 79 -2.57 -0.89 -2.68
C GLY A 79 -2.84 -0.66 -1.19
N GLN A 80 -3.12 0.59 -0.80
CA GLN A 80 -3.48 0.93 0.59
C GLN A 80 -4.75 0.20 1.05
N ILE A 81 -5.82 0.20 0.23
CA ILE A 81 -7.06 -0.50 0.57
C ILE A 81 -6.84 -2.01 0.68
N PHE A 82 -6.09 -2.61 -0.24
CA PHE A 82 -5.79 -4.03 -0.20
C PHE A 82 -4.91 -4.39 0.99
N PHE A 83 -3.91 -3.56 1.29
CA PHE A 83 -3.03 -3.74 2.44
C PHE A 83 -3.83 -3.67 3.75
N SER A 84 -4.60 -2.62 3.98
CA SER A 84 -5.32 -2.42 5.24
C SER A 84 -6.41 -3.48 5.48
N ARG A 85 -6.94 -4.08 4.41
CA ARG A 85 -7.93 -5.17 4.48
C ARG A 85 -7.34 -6.57 4.32
N SER A 86 -6.02 -6.69 4.29
CA SER A 86 -5.30 -7.95 4.12
C SER A 86 -5.69 -8.73 2.84
N VAL A 87 -6.17 -8.03 1.81
CA VAL A 87 -6.45 -8.61 0.50
C VAL A 87 -5.14 -8.77 -0.27
N GLY A 88 -4.94 -9.90 -0.94
CA GLY A 88 -3.70 -10.19 -1.66
C GLY A 88 -2.59 -10.86 -0.82
N PHE A 89 -2.69 -10.86 0.49
CA PHE A 89 -1.73 -11.54 1.40
C PHE A 89 -2.05 -13.01 1.67
N SER A 90 -3.15 -13.53 1.17
CA SER A 90 -3.68 -14.86 1.51
C SER A 90 -4.12 -15.04 2.98
N VAL A 91 -4.01 -14.02 3.83
CA VAL A 91 -4.41 -14.07 5.24
C VAL A 91 -5.89 -14.42 5.37
N ILE A 92 -6.75 -13.72 4.59
CA ILE A 92 -8.20 -13.97 4.60
C ILE A 92 -8.50 -15.39 4.13
N ILE A 93 -7.78 -15.93 3.15
CA ILE A 93 -7.96 -17.30 2.64
C ILE A 93 -7.67 -18.31 3.75
N VAL A 94 -6.58 -18.11 4.50
CA VAL A 94 -6.23 -19.00 5.63
C VAL A 94 -7.26 -18.88 6.74
N TYR A 95 -7.71 -17.68 7.11
CA TYR A 95 -8.76 -17.52 8.13
C TYR A 95 -10.10 -18.08 7.68
N ALA A 96 -10.44 -17.94 6.40
CA ALA A 96 -11.65 -18.55 5.85
C ALA A 96 -11.65 -20.09 5.97
N SER A 97 -10.47 -20.72 5.99
CA SER A 97 -10.38 -22.18 6.19
C SER A 97 -10.82 -22.66 7.58
N TYR A 98 -10.86 -21.75 8.56
CA TYR A 98 -11.36 -22.04 9.92
C TYR A 98 -12.86 -21.79 10.08
N MET A 99 -13.53 -21.21 9.09
CA MET A 99 -14.96 -20.92 9.15
C MET A 99 -15.80 -22.16 8.93
N LYS A 100 -16.95 -22.20 9.58
CA LYS A 100 -17.95 -23.24 9.37
C LYS A 100 -18.79 -22.92 8.14
N LYS A 101 -19.38 -23.96 7.54
CA LYS A 101 -20.14 -23.87 6.28
C LYS A 101 -21.28 -22.84 6.27
N ASN A 102 -21.87 -22.54 7.43
CA ASN A 102 -23.01 -21.62 7.56
C ASN A 102 -22.65 -20.33 8.33
N ASP A 103 -21.36 -20.01 8.47
CA ASP A 103 -20.94 -18.75 9.09
C ASP A 103 -21.26 -17.59 8.13
N ASP A 104 -21.69 -16.46 8.69
CA ASP A 104 -22.05 -15.27 7.92
C ASP A 104 -20.80 -14.53 7.44
N VAL A 105 -20.39 -14.81 6.20
CA VAL A 105 -19.24 -14.17 5.55
C VAL A 105 -19.55 -12.73 5.18
N VAL A 106 -20.80 -12.42 4.79
CA VAL A 106 -21.18 -11.08 4.33
C VAL A 106 -21.15 -10.08 5.47
N LEU A 107 -21.82 -10.41 6.57
CA LEU A 107 -21.87 -9.51 7.72
C LEU A 107 -20.48 -9.34 8.37
N SER A 108 -19.72 -10.43 8.49
CA SER A 108 -18.36 -10.41 9.03
C SER A 108 -17.43 -9.54 8.17
N GLY A 109 -17.46 -9.71 6.85
CA GLY A 109 -16.66 -8.94 5.91
C GLY A 109 -17.04 -7.46 5.88
N LEU A 110 -18.34 -7.16 5.89
CA LEU A 110 -18.84 -5.77 5.91
C LEU A 110 -18.48 -5.07 7.23
N THR A 111 -18.66 -5.76 8.37
CA THR A 111 -18.29 -5.21 9.68
C THR A 111 -16.80 -4.93 9.79
N ALA A 112 -15.97 -5.91 9.40
CA ALA A 112 -14.51 -5.74 9.41
C ALA A 112 -14.06 -4.57 8.51
N SER A 113 -14.61 -4.48 7.30
CA SER A 113 -14.30 -3.40 6.37
C SER A 113 -14.74 -2.04 6.88
N SER A 114 -15.97 -1.93 7.42
CA SER A 114 -16.50 -0.66 7.94
C SER A 114 -15.76 -0.18 9.18
N ALA A 115 -15.44 -1.11 10.10
CA ALA A 115 -14.66 -0.80 11.29
C ALA A 115 -13.23 -0.36 10.92
N ASN A 116 -12.62 -1.01 9.93
CA ASN A 116 -11.30 -0.61 9.43
C ASN A 116 -11.31 0.81 8.87
N GLU A 117 -12.25 1.15 7.98
CA GLU A 117 -12.37 2.51 7.42
C GLU A 117 -12.63 3.55 8.51
N PHE A 118 -13.50 3.24 9.46
CA PHE A 118 -13.76 4.16 10.58
C PHE A 118 -12.50 4.41 11.42
N CYS A 119 -11.75 3.36 11.73
CA CYS A 119 -10.51 3.50 12.51
C CYS A 119 -9.41 4.20 11.71
N GLU A 120 -9.25 3.88 10.44
CA GLU A 120 -8.17 4.41 9.59
C GLU A 120 -8.41 5.87 9.22
N VAL A 121 -9.57 6.18 8.64
CA VAL A 121 -9.90 7.51 8.14
C VAL A 121 -10.54 8.37 9.23
N GLY A 122 -11.56 7.83 9.91
CA GLY A 122 -12.34 8.57 10.89
C GLY A 122 -11.53 8.91 12.15
N LEU A 123 -10.84 7.95 12.74
CA LEU A 123 -10.05 8.19 13.95
C LEU A 123 -8.60 8.54 13.61
N GLY A 124 -7.90 7.72 12.84
CA GLY A 124 -6.50 7.93 12.55
C GLY A 124 -6.23 9.20 11.75
N GLY A 125 -6.86 9.34 10.59
CA GLY A 125 -6.65 10.49 9.71
C GLY A 125 -7.11 11.81 10.31
N LEU A 126 -8.34 11.86 10.83
CA LEU A 126 -8.93 13.09 11.37
C LEU A 126 -8.32 13.56 12.69
N ILE A 127 -7.68 12.67 13.46
CA ILE A 127 -7.01 13.05 14.71
C ILE A 127 -5.55 13.38 14.45
N THR A 128 -4.83 12.46 13.79
CA THR A 128 -3.37 12.52 13.69
C THR A 128 -2.88 13.68 12.84
N VAL A 129 -3.44 13.87 11.63
CA VAL A 129 -2.98 14.91 10.71
C VAL A 129 -3.33 16.31 11.21
N PRO A 130 -4.56 16.61 11.64
CA PRO A 130 -4.87 17.92 12.22
C PRO A 130 -4.06 18.24 13.49
N ALA A 131 -3.84 17.26 14.38
CA ALA A 131 -2.99 17.46 15.54
C ALA A 131 -1.54 17.79 15.14
N ALA A 132 -0.96 17.04 14.23
CA ALA A 132 0.38 17.29 13.73
C ALA A 132 0.51 18.70 13.12
N VAL A 133 -0.46 19.12 12.30
CA VAL A 133 -0.50 20.45 11.69
C VAL A 133 -0.67 21.55 12.76
N ALA A 134 -1.49 21.32 13.80
CA ALA A 134 -1.68 22.28 14.88
C ALA A 134 -0.39 22.57 15.66
N PHE A 135 0.44 21.56 15.89
CA PHE A 135 1.70 21.71 16.65
C PHE A 135 2.89 22.13 15.78
N LEU A 136 2.94 21.72 14.52
CA LEU A 136 4.13 21.86 13.67
C LEU A 136 3.91 22.75 12.44
N GLY A 137 2.66 23.13 12.20
CA GLY A 137 2.26 23.82 10.97
C GLY A 137 2.26 22.89 9.75
N VAL A 138 1.66 23.36 8.65
CA VAL A 138 1.55 22.57 7.41
C VAL A 138 2.93 22.21 6.84
N ALA A 139 3.87 23.15 6.84
CA ALA A 139 5.21 22.92 6.32
C ALA A 139 6.00 21.84 7.10
N GLY A 140 5.75 21.72 8.40
CA GLY A 140 6.39 20.70 9.24
C GLY A 140 5.86 19.28 9.00
N VAL A 141 4.65 19.15 8.44
CA VAL A 141 3.97 17.87 8.19
C VAL A 141 4.04 17.48 6.71
N ALA A 142 4.15 18.47 5.83
CA ALA A 142 4.17 18.25 4.38
C ALA A 142 5.28 17.26 3.96
N GLY A 143 4.92 16.32 3.11
CA GLY A 143 5.83 15.27 2.64
C GLY A 143 6.16 14.19 3.66
N GLN A 144 5.59 14.24 4.86
CA GLN A 144 5.74 13.20 5.88
C GLN A 144 4.52 12.26 5.82
N ALA A 145 4.76 11.01 5.49
CA ALA A 145 3.75 9.96 5.47
C ALA A 145 4.30 8.68 6.09
N GLY A 146 3.44 7.74 6.44
CA GLY A 146 3.84 6.44 6.97
C GLY A 146 4.83 6.53 8.14
N VAL A 147 6.02 5.99 7.94
CA VAL A 147 7.10 5.97 8.94
C VAL A 147 7.52 7.39 9.36
N GLY A 148 7.56 8.34 8.43
CA GLY A 148 7.90 9.74 8.74
C GLY A 148 6.89 10.37 9.70
N LEU A 149 5.61 10.21 9.44
CA LEU A 149 4.54 10.72 10.31
C LEU A 149 4.57 10.04 11.68
N GLY A 150 4.64 8.70 11.70
CA GLY A 150 4.59 7.91 12.93
C GLY A 150 5.80 8.09 13.84
N PHE A 151 7.01 8.09 13.29
CA PHE A 151 8.25 8.02 14.09
C PHE A 151 9.08 9.30 14.12
N LYS A 152 8.75 10.31 13.30
CA LYS A 152 9.39 11.64 13.38
C LYS A 152 8.43 12.70 13.88
N ILE A 153 7.24 12.77 13.30
CA ILE A 153 6.28 13.85 13.59
C ILE A 153 5.56 13.62 14.92
N LEU A 154 4.98 12.45 15.16
CA LEU A 154 4.22 12.19 16.38
C LEU A 154 5.06 12.29 17.66
N PRO A 155 6.31 11.78 17.74
CA PRO A 155 7.16 12.04 18.91
C PRO A 155 7.36 13.53 19.19
N LEU A 156 7.52 14.34 18.12
CA LEU A 156 7.67 15.77 18.26
C LEU A 156 6.37 16.46 18.73
N VAL A 157 5.21 15.98 18.29
CA VAL A 157 3.90 16.42 18.80
C VAL A 157 3.78 16.10 20.28
N PHE A 158 4.07 14.85 20.68
CA PHE A 158 4.03 14.45 22.10
C PHE A 158 4.99 15.26 22.96
N SER A 159 6.19 15.62 22.46
CA SER A 159 7.14 16.44 23.23
C SER A 159 6.62 17.85 23.53
N LYS A 160 5.64 18.33 22.78
CA LYS A 160 5.04 19.67 22.92
C LYS A 160 3.70 19.67 23.69
N MET A 161 3.13 18.49 23.96
CA MET A 161 1.84 18.39 24.68
C MET A 161 2.04 18.26 26.20
N PRO A 162 1.05 18.72 27.00
CA PRO A 162 0.99 18.39 28.42
C PRO A 162 0.92 16.86 28.61
N ALA A 163 1.67 16.34 29.59
CA ALA A 163 1.78 14.90 29.85
C ALA A 163 2.22 14.06 28.61
N GLY A 164 2.98 14.63 27.70
CA GLY A 164 3.37 14.02 26.43
C GLY A 164 4.13 12.72 26.58
N ALA A 165 4.93 12.55 27.62
CA ALA A 165 5.61 11.29 27.92
C ALA A 165 4.63 10.13 28.17
N PHE A 166 3.53 10.37 28.88
CA PHE A 166 2.48 9.39 29.14
C PHE A 166 1.73 9.04 27.85
N PHE A 167 1.22 10.05 27.14
CA PHE A 167 0.47 9.82 25.90
C PHE A 167 1.35 9.21 24.80
N GLY A 168 2.58 9.66 24.66
CA GLY A 168 3.54 9.07 23.73
C GLY A 168 3.87 7.62 24.06
N GLY A 169 4.13 7.33 25.35
CA GLY A 169 4.35 5.96 25.81
C GLY A 169 3.14 5.05 25.54
N ALA A 170 1.93 5.49 25.86
CA ALA A 170 0.70 4.74 25.58
C ALA A 170 0.49 4.52 24.07
N PHE A 171 0.71 5.54 23.25
CA PHE A 171 0.61 5.44 21.80
C PHE A 171 1.58 4.40 21.22
N PHE A 172 2.88 4.49 21.56
CA PHE A 172 3.86 3.55 21.04
C PHE A 172 3.70 2.14 21.59
N PHE A 173 3.20 1.98 22.82
CA PHE A 173 2.83 0.67 23.35
C PHE A 173 1.66 0.05 22.58
N MET A 174 0.60 0.81 22.29
CA MET A 174 -0.50 0.35 21.45
C MET A 174 -0.04 0.03 20.04
N LEU A 175 0.82 0.86 19.45
CA LEU A 175 1.40 0.62 18.12
C LEU A 175 2.22 -0.67 18.10
N PHE A 176 3.00 -0.95 19.15
CA PHE A 176 3.74 -2.20 19.30
C PHE A 176 2.80 -3.41 19.34
N LEU A 177 1.73 -3.36 20.14
CA LEU A 177 0.75 -4.45 20.21
C LEU A 177 0.07 -4.67 18.84
N ALA A 178 -0.31 -3.61 18.16
CA ALA A 178 -0.90 -3.68 16.82
C ALA A 178 0.08 -4.28 15.80
N ALA A 179 1.35 -3.89 15.84
CA ALA A 179 2.40 -4.45 14.97
C ALA A 179 2.63 -5.94 15.21
N VAL A 180 2.69 -6.37 16.48
CA VAL A 180 2.87 -7.79 16.83
C VAL A 180 1.70 -8.64 16.33
N THR A 181 0.47 -8.22 16.60
CA THR A 181 -0.72 -8.97 16.17
C THR A 181 -0.85 -9.05 14.65
N SER A 182 -0.58 -7.96 13.95
CA SER A 182 -0.56 -7.92 12.48
C SER A 182 0.55 -8.81 11.90
N SER A 183 1.76 -8.76 12.47
CA SER A 183 2.88 -9.59 12.01
C SER A 183 2.58 -11.08 12.16
N ILE A 184 1.98 -11.50 13.29
CA ILE A 184 1.56 -12.90 13.50
C ILE A 184 0.51 -13.31 12.46
N SER A 185 -0.45 -12.44 12.17
CA SER A 185 -1.49 -12.71 11.15
C SER A 185 -0.88 -12.85 9.74
N MET A 186 0.05 -11.99 9.37
CA MET A 186 0.72 -12.03 8.07
C MET A 186 1.60 -13.27 7.88
N LEU A 187 2.09 -13.87 8.96
CA LEU A 187 2.87 -15.10 8.90
C LEU A 187 2.02 -16.37 8.72
N GLN A 188 0.71 -16.33 9.02
CA GLN A 188 -0.15 -17.52 8.95
C GLN A 188 -0.17 -18.19 7.56
N PRO A 189 -0.29 -17.48 6.43
CA PRO A 189 -0.20 -18.10 5.10
C PRO A 189 1.13 -18.81 4.86
N GLY A 190 2.22 -18.19 5.29
CA GLY A 190 3.56 -18.79 5.19
C GLY A 190 3.71 -20.03 6.05
N ILE A 191 3.17 -20.01 7.29
CA ILE A 191 3.16 -21.15 8.18
C ILE A 191 2.40 -22.32 7.53
N ALA A 192 1.17 -22.08 7.07
CA ALA A 192 0.35 -23.09 6.40
C ALA A 192 1.04 -23.65 5.15
N PHE A 193 1.66 -22.77 4.36
CA PHE A 193 2.41 -23.18 3.17
C PHE A 193 3.61 -24.07 3.50
N VAL A 194 4.40 -23.73 4.53
CA VAL A 194 5.57 -24.53 4.94
C VAL A 194 5.14 -25.87 5.54
N GLU A 195 4.06 -25.89 6.34
CA GLU A 195 3.46 -27.14 6.86
C GLU A 195 3.08 -28.08 5.70
N GLU A 196 2.37 -27.56 4.69
CA GLU A 196 1.94 -28.36 3.55
C GLU A 196 3.11 -28.77 2.63
N SER A 197 4.01 -27.83 2.31
CA SER A 197 5.09 -28.06 1.36
C SER A 197 6.16 -29.02 1.85
N LEU A 198 6.54 -28.91 3.12
CA LEU A 198 7.59 -29.73 3.73
C LEU A 198 7.04 -30.92 4.52
N GLY A 199 5.75 -30.98 4.78
CA GLY A 199 5.14 -32.00 5.63
C GLY A 199 5.64 -31.96 7.06
N VAL A 200 5.98 -30.75 7.57
CA VAL A 200 6.49 -30.55 8.93
C VAL A 200 5.39 -30.01 9.84
N GLY A 201 5.55 -30.25 11.15
CA GLY A 201 4.58 -29.76 12.13
C GLY A 201 4.68 -28.25 12.35
N ARG A 202 3.62 -27.67 12.94
CA ARG A 202 3.47 -26.23 13.18
C ARG A 202 4.67 -25.58 13.89
N LYS A 203 5.26 -26.26 14.90
CA LYS A 203 6.43 -25.72 15.62
C LYS A 203 7.63 -25.49 14.70
N ALA A 204 7.93 -26.48 13.85
CA ALA A 204 9.02 -26.37 12.88
C ALA A 204 8.74 -25.26 11.84
N SER A 205 7.53 -25.18 11.33
CA SER A 205 7.11 -24.14 10.36
C SER A 205 7.25 -22.73 10.93
N VAL A 206 6.78 -22.52 12.16
CA VAL A 206 6.93 -21.24 12.88
C VAL A 206 8.42 -20.91 13.10
N THR A 207 9.25 -21.88 13.46
CA THR A 207 10.69 -21.65 13.65
C THR A 207 11.36 -21.25 12.33
N ILE A 208 11.10 -21.98 11.23
CA ILE A 208 11.65 -21.65 9.91
C ILE A 208 11.28 -20.24 9.48
N LEU A 209 9.99 -19.89 9.57
CA LEU A 209 9.52 -18.55 9.19
C LEU A 209 10.02 -17.46 10.14
N GLY A 210 10.10 -17.75 11.44
CA GLY A 210 10.68 -16.84 12.41
C GLY A 210 12.14 -16.51 12.11
N LEU A 211 12.94 -17.51 11.73
CA LEU A 211 14.33 -17.29 11.31
C LEU A 211 14.43 -16.49 10.02
N LEU A 212 13.60 -16.80 9.01
CA LEU A 212 13.54 -16.02 7.76
C LEU A 212 13.13 -14.56 8.01
N THR A 213 12.13 -14.33 8.85
CA THR A 213 11.68 -12.99 9.23
C THR A 213 12.76 -12.23 10.00
N THR A 214 13.46 -12.90 10.92
CA THR A 214 14.58 -12.29 11.65
C THR A 214 15.71 -11.88 10.71
N PHE A 215 16.05 -12.74 9.75
CA PHE A 215 17.03 -12.41 8.73
C PHE A 215 16.60 -11.21 7.86
N GLY A 216 15.35 -11.20 7.39
CA GLY A 216 14.78 -10.10 6.62
C GLY A 216 14.77 -8.79 7.41
N THR A 217 14.42 -8.84 8.69
CA THR A 217 14.47 -7.68 9.60
C THR A 217 15.90 -7.18 9.78
N GLY A 218 16.86 -8.08 10.00
CA GLY A 218 18.28 -7.73 10.10
C GLY A 218 18.81 -7.06 8.82
N PHE A 219 18.39 -7.55 7.65
CA PHE A 219 18.70 -6.93 6.36
C PHE A 219 18.17 -5.49 6.27
N VAL A 220 16.90 -5.27 6.59
CA VAL A 220 16.30 -3.94 6.57
C VAL A 220 16.98 -3.01 7.56
N LEU A 221 17.31 -3.48 8.76
CA LEU A 221 18.04 -2.70 9.77
C LEU A 221 19.45 -2.32 9.31
N TYR A 222 20.16 -3.22 8.65
CA TYR A 222 21.50 -2.93 8.12
C TYR A 222 21.46 -1.84 7.04
N PHE A 223 20.47 -1.85 6.17
CA PHE A 223 20.26 -0.85 5.11
C PHE A 223 19.27 0.25 5.50
N THR A 224 19.26 0.64 6.78
CA THR A 224 18.33 1.66 7.32
C THR A 224 18.60 3.08 6.78
N ALA A 225 19.79 3.36 6.28
CA ALA A 225 20.13 4.68 5.77
C ALA A 225 19.11 5.16 4.72
N ASN A 226 18.48 6.31 4.99
CA ASN A 226 17.40 6.89 4.19
C ASN A 226 16.17 5.97 3.99
N LEU A 227 16.01 4.93 4.80
CA LEU A 227 14.91 3.93 4.73
C LEU A 227 14.78 3.25 3.36
N LYS A 228 15.83 3.24 2.54
CA LYS A 228 15.73 2.84 1.13
C LYS A 228 15.36 1.38 0.94
N ALA A 229 15.92 0.48 1.73
CA ALA A 229 15.56 -0.94 1.67
C ALA A 229 14.09 -1.15 2.06
N LEU A 230 13.64 -0.50 3.15
CA LEU A 230 12.25 -0.56 3.59
C LEU A 230 11.29 -0.03 2.52
N ASP A 231 11.57 1.16 1.98
CA ASP A 231 10.77 1.81 0.95
C ASP A 231 10.66 0.96 -0.33
N THR A 232 11.78 0.34 -0.74
CA THR A 232 11.80 -0.56 -1.90
C THR A 232 10.95 -1.82 -1.67
N LEU A 233 11.09 -2.47 -0.51
CA LEU A 233 10.30 -3.65 -0.17
C LEU A 233 8.82 -3.32 0.01
N ASP A 234 8.51 -2.20 0.65
CA ASP A 234 7.14 -1.72 0.84
C ASP A 234 6.45 -1.46 -0.50
N PHE A 235 7.12 -0.79 -1.43
CA PHE A 235 6.56 -0.54 -2.76
C PHE A 235 6.38 -1.83 -3.56
N TRP A 236 7.43 -2.62 -3.74
CA TRP A 236 7.35 -3.79 -4.63
C TRP A 236 6.50 -4.92 -4.06
N ILE A 237 6.57 -5.19 -2.75
CA ILE A 237 5.76 -6.24 -2.10
C ILE A 237 4.44 -5.66 -1.62
N GLY A 238 4.49 -4.63 -0.79
CA GLY A 238 3.34 -4.09 -0.06
C GLY A 238 2.37 -3.29 -0.93
N THR A 239 2.78 -2.80 -2.10
CA THR A 239 1.90 -2.07 -3.01
C THR A 239 1.71 -2.83 -4.32
N PHE A 240 2.78 -3.10 -5.06
CA PHE A 240 2.70 -3.65 -6.41
C PHE A 240 2.28 -5.13 -6.43
N LEU A 241 2.98 -6.02 -5.71
CA LEU A 241 2.63 -7.45 -5.72
C LEU A 241 1.28 -7.73 -5.09
N ILE A 242 0.89 -6.99 -4.04
CA ILE A 242 -0.46 -7.11 -3.47
C ILE A 242 -1.52 -6.74 -4.51
N PHE A 243 -1.32 -5.63 -5.23
CA PHE A 243 -2.22 -5.21 -6.29
C PHE A 243 -2.36 -6.29 -7.38
N VAL A 244 -1.25 -6.88 -7.82
CA VAL A 244 -1.24 -7.97 -8.80
C VAL A 244 -1.99 -9.20 -8.27
N LEU A 245 -1.70 -9.62 -7.04
CA LEU A 245 -2.35 -10.80 -6.43
C LEU A 245 -3.84 -10.57 -6.20
N ALA A 246 -4.24 -9.40 -5.72
CA ALA A 246 -5.67 -9.05 -5.57
C ALA A 246 -6.39 -9.04 -6.93
N THR A 247 -5.74 -8.54 -7.97
CA THR A 247 -6.29 -8.58 -9.34
C THR A 247 -6.44 -10.02 -9.84
N ILE A 248 -5.47 -10.88 -9.60
CA ILE A 248 -5.57 -12.31 -9.95
C ILE A 248 -6.70 -12.99 -9.16
N GLN A 249 -6.83 -12.70 -7.87
CA GLN A 249 -7.89 -13.28 -7.03
C GLN A 249 -9.28 -12.92 -7.51
N ILE A 250 -9.55 -11.66 -7.87
CA ILE A 250 -10.87 -11.25 -8.37
C ILE A 250 -11.17 -11.85 -9.76
N ILE A 251 -10.16 -12.00 -10.61
CA ILE A 251 -10.28 -12.68 -11.91
C ILE A 251 -10.63 -14.17 -11.70
N ILE A 252 -9.92 -14.86 -10.83
CA ILE A 252 -10.20 -16.26 -10.51
C ILE A 252 -11.61 -16.41 -9.95
N PHE A 253 -12.01 -15.55 -9.00
CA PHE A 253 -13.32 -15.58 -8.40
C PHE A 253 -14.44 -15.33 -9.42
N GLY A 254 -14.32 -14.28 -10.24
CA GLY A 254 -15.38 -13.87 -11.17
C GLY A 254 -15.46 -14.72 -12.45
N TRP A 255 -14.29 -15.15 -12.98
CA TRP A 255 -14.22 -15.81 -14.30
C TRP A 255 -14.00 -17.32 -14.21
N LYS A 256 -13.03 -17.77 -13.39
CA LYS A 256 -12.67 -19.20 -13.33
C LYS A 256 -13.58 -20.00 -12.43
N TRP A 257 -13.80 -19.54 -11.20
CA TRP A 257 -14.70 -20.20 -10.25
C TRP A 257 -16.16 -19.97 -10.60
N GLY A 258 -16.48 -18.79 -11.06
CA GLY A 258 -17.81 -18.39 -11.53
C GLY A 258 -18.57 -17.59 -10.49
N ILE A 259 -19.03 -16.41 -10.90
CA ILE A 259 -19.69 -15.43 -10.03
C ILE A 259 -20.95 -15.99 -9.35
N ASP A 260 -21.72 -16.86 -10.04
CA ASP A 260 -22.95 -17.40 -9.51
C ASP A 260 -22.70 -18.37 -8.35
N ARG A 261 -21.70 -19.25 -8.49
CA ARG A 261 -21.25 -20.13 -7.39
C ARG A 261 -20.71 -19.32 -6.22
N GLY A 262 -19.96 -18.25 -6.52
CA GLY A 262 -19.46 -17.33 -5.51
C GLY A 262 -20.59 -16.67 -4.72
N PHE A 263 -21.65 -16.24 -5.38
CA PHE A 263 -22.82 -15.64 -4.73
C PHE A 263 -23.67 -16.66 -3.95
N GLU A 264 -23.78 -17.89 -4.40
CA GLU A 264 -24.43 -18.96 -3.63
C GLU A 264 -23.68 -19.21 -2.32
N GLU A 265 -22.36 -19.33 -2.38
CA GLU A 265 -21.53 -19.54 -1.19
C GLU A 265 -21.55 -18.32 -0.26
N LEU A 266 -21.47 -17.11 -0.81
CA LEU A 266 -21.52 -15.85 -0.07
C LEU A 266 -22.83 -15.68 0.71
N HIS A 267 -23.96 -16.13 0.15
CA HIS A 267 -25.25 -16.02 0.80
C HIS A 267 -25.60 -17.20 1.75
N ARG A 268 -24.74 -18.20 1.82
CA ARG A 268 -24.95 -19.32 2.74
C ARG A 268 -24.70 -18.85 4.18
N GLY A 269 -25.75 -18.87 5.00
CA GLY A 269 -25.70 -18.36 6.37
C GLY A 269 -25.74 -16.83 6.51
N ALA A 270 -25.82 -16.08 5.41
CA ALA A 270 -25.77 -14.62 5.43
C ALA A 270 -27.08 -14.00 5.95
N ALA A 271 -26.99 -13.15 6.98
CA ALA A 271 -28.10 -12.34 7.47
C ALA A 271 -28.46 -11.19 6.51
N ILE A 272 -27.50 -10.71 5.73
CA ILE A 272 -27.68 -9.65 4.75
C ILE A 272 -27.35 -10.19 3.36
N ARG A 273 -28.23 -9.96 2.40
CA ARG A 273 -27.99 -10.38 1.02
C ARG A 273 -27.29 -9.27 0.24
N VAL A 274 -26.22 -9.63 -0.45
CA VAL A 274 -25.51 -8.74 -1.37
C VAL A 274 -26.41 -8.48 -2.60
N PRO A 275 -26.69 -7.21 -2.94
CA PRO A 275 -27.51 -6.87 -4.09
C PRO A 275 -26.95 -7.42 -5.41
N TRP A 276 -27.85 -7.80 -6.32
CA TRP A 276 -27.49 -8.42 -7.60
C TRP A 276 -26.56 -7.54 -8.48
N ILE A 277 -26.60 -6.23 -8.30
CA ILE A 277 -25.78 -5.27 -9.04
C ILE A 277 -24.27 -5.51 -8.82
N PHE A 278 -23.88 -6.11 -7.70
CA PHE A 278 -22.47 -6.45 -7.46
C PHE A 278 -21.96 -7.60 -8.31
N ARG A 279 -22.84 -8.42 -8.92
CA ARG A 279 -22.40 -9.50 -9.83
C ARG A 279 -21.64 -8.96 -11.05
N PRO A 280 -22.22 -8.07 -11.89
CA PRO A 280 -21.46 -7.50 -13.00
C PRO A 280 -20.30 -6.63 -12.56
N ILE A 281 -20.39 -5.96 -11.40
CA ILE A 281 -19.29 -5.16 -10.86
C ILE A 281 -18.09 -6.07 -10.56
N ILE A 282 -18.26 -7.13 -9.80
CA ILE A 282 -17.19 -8.06 -9.43
C ILE A 282 -16.67 -8.84 -10.66
N LYS A 283 -17.57 -9.21 -11.57
CA LYS A 283 -17.20 -10.03 -12.73
C LYS A 283 -16.45 -9.24 -13.81
N TRP A 284 -16.84 -8.00 -14.08
CA TRP A 284 -16.34 -7.24 -15.23
C TRP A 284 -15.73 -5.88 -14.88
N ILE A 285 -16.43 -5.07 -14.07
CA ILE A 285 -16.01 -3.69 -13.80
C ILE A 285 -14.74 -3.66 -12.97
N CYS A 286 -14.70 -4.38 -11.84
CA CYS A 286 -13.52 -4.42 -10.98
C CYS A 286 -12.28 -5.00 -11.69
N PRO A 287 -12.33 -6.18 -12.33
CA PRO A 287 -11.18 -6.69 -13.08
C PRO A 287 -10.74 -5.76 -14.20
N GLY A 288 -11.70 -5.21 -14.97
CA GLY A 288 -11.41 -4.27 -16.05
C GLY A 288 -10.74 -2.99 -15.55
N PHE A 289 -11.22 -2.44 -14.47
CA PHE A 289 -10.65 -1.25 -13.82
C PHE A 289 -9.22 -1.51 -13.30
N LEU A 290 -9.02 -2.62 -12.57
CA LEU A 290 -7.69 -2.99 -12.05
C LEU A 290 -6.69 -3.27 -13.18
N LEU A 291 -7.10 -4.00 -14.22
CA LEU A 291 -6.25 -4.24 -15.40
C LEU A 291 -5.91 -2.95 -16.14
N SER A 292 -6.86 -2.02 -16.26
CA SER A 292 -6.60 -0.69 -16.87
C SER A 292 -5.57 0.10 -16.07
N ILE A 293 -5.71 0.16 -14.74
CA ILE A 293 -4.71 0.80 -13.86
C ILE A 293 -3.34 0.14 -14.05
N PHE A 294 -3.29 -1.19 -14.07
CA PHE A 294 -2.06 -1.93 -14.22
C PHE A 294 -1.35 -1.60 -15.55
N VAL A 295 -2.07 -1.63 -16.66
CA VAL A 295 -1.52 -1.30 -17.98
C VAL A 295 -1.07 0.16 -18.04
N MET A 296 -1.89 1.10 -17.56
CA MET A 296 -1.53 2.52 -17.54
C MET A 296 -0.31 2.78 -16.65
N TRP A 297 -0.21 2.07 -15.52
CA TRP A 297 0.94 2.16 -14.62
C TRP A 297 2.21 1.61 -15.28
N LEU A 298 2.15 0.44 -15.91
CA LEU A 298 3.28 -0.13 -16.67
C LEU A 298 3.77 0.83 -17.74
N MET A 299 2.86 1.39 -18.53
CA MET A 299 3.20 2.32 -19.61
C MET A 299 3.88 3.58 -19.08
N LYS A 300 3.38 4.12 -17.96
CA LYS A 300 3.94 5.35 -17.38
C LYS A 300 5.24 5.10 -16.63
N GLU A 301 5.25 4.16 -15.69
CA GLU A 301 6.35 4.03 -14.73
C GLU A 301 7.52 3.19 -15.26
N ILE A 302 7.25 2.26 -16.20
CA ILE A 302 8.29 1.41 -16.81
C ILE A 302 8.72 1.96 -18.18
N PHE A 303 7.74 2.29 -19.03
CA PHE A 303 8.05 2.77 -20.39
C PHE A 303 8.13 4.29 -20.51
N GLY A 304 7.76 5.04 -19.46
CA GLY A 304 7.84 6.49 -19.43
C GLY A 304 6.76 7.22 -20.22
N TYR A 305 5.70 6.55 -20.69
CA TYR A 305 4.63 7.18 -21.45
C TYR A 305 3.55 7.76 -20.53
N ASP A 306 3.44 9.09 -20.48
CA ASP A 306 2.43 9.80 -19.68
C ASP A 306 1.16 10.04 -20.49
N PHE A 307 0.10 9.28 -20.16
CA PHE A 307 -1.22 9.41 -20.84
C PHE A 307 -1.86 10.78 -20.66
N ALA A 308 -1.64 11.45 -19.54
CA ALA A 308 -2.20 12.78 -19.29
C ALA A 308 -1.55 13.85 -20.16
N LYS A 309 -0.29 13.66 -20.54
CA LYS A 309 0.48 14.60 -21.38
C LYS A 309 0.60 14.15 -22.82
N GLY A 310 0.28 12.90 -23.13
CA GLY A 310 0.47 12.31 -24.46
C GLY A 310 1.93 12.28 -24.93
N SER A 311 2.89 12.24 -24.02
CA SER A 311 4.32 12.35 -24.33
C SER A 311 5.16 11.42 -23.44
N MET A 312 6.39 11.13 -23.88
CA MET A 312 7.37 10.43 -23.06
C MET A 312 7.83 11.34 -21.90
N GLY A 313 7.91 10.78 -20.72
CA GLY A 313 8.33 11.43 -19.49
C GLY A 313 9.36 10.60 -18.72
N ALA A 314 9.62 10.97 -17.47
CA ALA A 314 10.55 10.25 -16.62
C ALA A 314 9.98 8.89 -16.18
N VAL A 315 10.82 7.87 -16.18
CA VAL A 315 10.54 6.54 -15.60
C VAL A 315 10.51 6.65 -14.07
N SER A 316 9.78 5.75 -13.42
CA SER A 316 9.66 5.70 -11.96
C SER A 316 11.02 5.64 -11.25
N GLY A 317 11.11 6.35 -10.12
CA GLY A 317 12.26 6.25 -9.22
C GLY A 317 12.52 4.82 -8.75
N TYR A 318 11.47 4.03 -8.50
CA TYR A 318 11.61 2.62 -8.10
C TYR A 318 12.22 1.74 -9.20
N VAL A 319 12.02 2.09 -10.48
CA VAL A 319 12.63 1.38 -11.61
C VAL A 319 14.06 1.87 -11.85
N THR A 320 14.29 3.18 -11.81
CA THR A 320 15.63 3.75 -12.02
C THR A 320 16.62 3.39 -10.90
N ASP A 321 16.13 3.19 -9.68
CA ASP A 321 16.93 2.67 -8.55
C ASP A 321 17.46 1.26 -8.81
N LEU A 322 16.76 0.47 -9.61
CA LEU A 322 17.16 -0.91 -9.94
C LEU A 322 18.10 -0.96 -11.16
N PHE A 323 17.80 -0.19 -12.21
CA PHE A 323 18.37 -0.38 -13.54
C PHE A 323 18.99 0.88 -14.17
N GLY A 324 18.88 2.05 -13.52
CA GLY A 324 19.37 3.32 -14.04
C GLY A 324 20.86 3.57 -13.75
N GLU A 325 21.43 4.61 -14.37
CA GLU A 325 22.80 5.07 -14.10
C GLU A 325 23.00 5.47 -12.62
N LYS A 326 21.92 5.88 -11.94
CA LYS A 326 21.88 6.20 -10.51
C LYS A 326 21.34 5.04 -9.68
N SER A 327 21.59 3.79 -10.10
CA SER A 327 21.13 2.60 -9.40
C SER A 327 21.57 2.59 -7.93
N ASN A 328 20.70 2.08 -7.07
CA ASN A 328 20.89 2.08 -5.62
C ASN A 328 21.13 0.66 -5.12
N LEU A 329 22.30 0.39 -4.55
CA LEU A 329 22.67 -0.95 -4.07
C LEU A 329 21.67 -1.53 -3.05
N PRO A 330 21.22 -0.83 -1.99
CA PRO A 330 20.15 -1.29 -1.13
C PRO A 330 18.87 -1.69 -1.85
N ALA A 331 18.44 -0.94 -2.88
CA ALA A 331 17.27 -1.30 -3.67
C ALA A 331 17.48 -2.58 -4.48
N GLN A 332 18.63 -2.71 -5.15
CA GLN A 332 18.99 -3.91 -5.90
C GLN A 332 19.07 -5.15 -5.02
N LEU A 333 19.70 -5.04 -3.84
CA LEU A 333 19.78 -6.15 -2.89
C LEU A 333 18.42 -6.52 -2.31
N SER A 334 17.54 -5.54 -2.08
CA SER A 334 16.16 -5.77 -1.66
C SER A 334 15.39 -6.60 -2.70
N MET A 335 15.50 -6.24 -3.98
CA MET A 335 14.86 -7.02 -5.04
C MET A 335 15.49 -8.39 -5.24
N ALA A 336 16.81 -8.51 -5.10
CA ALA A 336 17.48 -9.81 -5.11
C ALA A 336 16.98 -10.72 -3.99
N LEU A 337 16.77 -10.18 -2.79
CA LEU A 337 16.18 -10.89 -1.66
C LEU A 337 14.76 -11.37 -1.96
N VAL A 338 13.91 -10.51 -2.54
CA VAL A 338 12.53 -10.87 -2.95
C VAL A 338 12.55 -12.01 -3.96
N ILE A 339 13.38 -11.89 -4.99
CA ILE A 339 13.51 -12.93 -6.03
C ILE A 339 14.03 -14.24 -5.43
N ALA A 340 15.03 -14.17 -4.55
CA ALA A 340 15.57 -15.37 -3.89
C ALA A 340 14.51 -16.08 -3.04
N ILE A 341 13.69 -15.34 -2.28
CA ILE A 341 12.59 -15.89 -1.50
C ILE A 341 11.53 -16.50 -2.42
N PHE A 342 11.17 -15.82 -3.51
CA PHE A 342 10.21 -16.33 -4.48
C PHE A 342 10.68 -17.62 -5.15
N VAL A 343 11.94 -17.67 -5.58
CA VAL A 343 12.57 -18.88 -6.16
C VAL A 343 12.62 -20.00 -5.12
N PHE A 344 13.02 -19.70 -3.89
CA PHE A 344 13.07 -20.68 -2.81
C PHE A 344 11.70 -21.33 -2.57
N PHE A 345 10.65 -20.54 -2.42
CA PHE A 345 9.30 -21.08 -2.24
C PHE A 345 8.76 -21.76 -3.50
N GLY A 346 9.10 -21.27 -4.69
CA GLY A 346 8.78 -21.96 -5.95
C GLY A 346 9.42 -23.35 -6.07
N LEU A 347 10.69 -23.46 -5.68
CA LEU A 347 11.40 -24.75 -5.66
C LEU A 347 10.82 -25.70 -4.59
N LEU A 348 10.43 -25.16 -3.42
CA LEU A 348 9.75 -25.94 -2.40
C LEU A 348 8.43 -26.51 -2.93
N THR A 349 7.63 -25.69 -3.59
CA THR A 349 6.37 -26.15 -4.21
C THR A 349 6.60 -27.22 -5.26
N ALA A 350 7.55 -27.00 -6.18
CA ALA A 350 7.87 -27.93 -7.26
C ALA A 350 8.39 -29.29 -6.77
N ARG A 351 9.02 -29.32 -5.59
CA ARG A 351 9.56 -30.56 -4.98
C ARG A 351 8.64 -31.16 -3.91
N SER A 352 7.54 -30.49 -3.59
CA SER A 352 6.61 -30.95 -2.55
C SER A 352 5.84 -32.19 -2.99
N LYS A 353 6.00 -33.28 -2.24
CA LYS A 353 5.22 -34.52 -2.44
C LYS A 353 3.72 -34.30 -2.19
N ALA A 354 3.35 -33.37 -1.33
CA ALA A 354 1.95 -33.04 -1.05
C ALA A 354 1.26 -32.43 -2.26
N TYR A 355 1.90 -31.49 -2.94
CA TYR A 355 1.36 -30.91 -4.18
C TYR A 355 1.37 -31.87 -5.37
N ALA A 356 2.41 -32.68 -5.51
CA ALA A 356 2.45 -33.72 -6.55
C ALA A 356 1.32 -34.76 -6.40
N ARG A 357 0.93 -35.10 -5.17
CA ARG A 357 -0.21 -35.97 -4.89
C ARG A 357 -1.55 -35.28 -5.17
N ALA A 358 -1.69 -34.01 -4.82
CA ALA A 358 -2.89 -33.24 -5.09
C ALA A 358 -3.15 -33.13 -6.62
N GLU A 359 -2.11 -32.96 -7.44
CA GLU A 359 -2.24 -32.99 -8.90
C GLU A 359 -2.71 -34.36 -9.43
N GLN A 360 -2.36 -35.45 -8.77
CA GLN A 360 -2.78 -36.82 -9.11
C GLN A 360 -4.17 -37.17 -8.54
N GLY A 361 -4.84 -36.26 -7.85
CA GLY A 361 -6.13 -36.50 -7.20
C GLY A 361 -6.07 -37.50 -6.03
N LEU A 362 -4.87 -37.76 -5.48
CA LEU A 362 -4.70 -38.68 -4.37
C LEU A 362 -4.98 -38.02 -3.02
N PRO A 363 -5.60 -38.74 -2.06
CA PRO A 363 -5.92 -38.17 -0.75
C PRO A 363 -4.67 -37.73 0.00
N LYS A 364 -4.82 -36.66 0.81
CA LYS A 364 -3.77 -36.22 1.75
C LYS A 364 -3.53 -37.36 2.75
N HIS A 365 -2.27 -37.67 3.02
CA HIS A 365 -1.94 -38.58 4.15
C HIS A 365 -2.22 -37.86 5.46
N ASP A 366 -2.97 -38.48 6.33
CA ASP A 366 -3.11 -38.11 7.74
C ASP A 366 -1.78 -38.21 8.49
#